data_3b3bd000fdfb4b09cea4832ca9743cf5
#
_entry.id   3b3bd000fdfb4b09cea4832ca9743cf5
#
_cell.length_a   1.000
_cell.length_b   1.000
_cell.length_c   1.000
_cell.angle_alpha   90.00
_cell.angle_beta   90.00
_cell.angle_gamma   90.00
#
_symmetry.space_group_name_H-M   'P 1'
#
loop_
_entity.id
_entity.type
_entity.pdbx_description
1 polymer ?
#
loop_
_entity_poly.entity_id
_entity_poly.type
_entity_poly.pdbx_seq_one_letter_code
_entity_poly.pdbx_strand_id
1 'polypeptide(L)'
;MNYLTHQLLDSNELEILRKNLAKEKLFWEDGKQTAGKHAAEVKNNLQLKRDTALSRKFSQLIIKKILGNELIKSFALPKKIHGTIFTKSTKGMKYGRHVDNAFMSSGRADLSFTVFLNCKDNYEGGALSIESFNL
;
A
#
# COMPACT_ATOMS: atom_id res chain seq x y z
N MET A 1 4.46 -5.63 -19.08
CA MET A 1 3.61 -5.63 -17.84
C MET A 1 2.59 -4.51 -17.95
N ASN A 2 1.34 -4.79 -17.65
CA ASN A 2 0.29 -3.77 -17.67
C ASN A 2 0.14 -3.18 -16.27
N TYR A 3 0.20 -1.87 -16.16
CA TYR A 3 -0.06 -1.15 -14.92
C TYR A 3 -0.94 0.06 -15.22
N LEU A 4 -1.68 0.49 -14.21
CA LEU A 4 -2.53 1.67 -14.25
C LEU A 4 -2.06 2.66 -13.20
N THR A 5 -1.90 3.93 -13.59
CA THR A 5 -1.73 5.05 -12.65
C THR A 5 -2.99 5.91 -12.67
N HIS A 6 -3.51 6.22 -11.50
CA HIS A 6 -4.74 6.98 -11.36
C HIS A 6 -4.79 7.73 -10.04
N GLN A 7 -5.38 8.92 -10.03
CA GLN A 7 -5.61 9.67 -8.79
C GLN A 7 -6.82 9.08 -8.07
N LEU A 8 -6.59 8.43 -6.93
CA LEU A 8 -7.62 7.73 -6.16
C LEU A 8 -8.34 8.64 -5.16
N LEU A 9 -7.58 9.51 -4.48
CA LEU A 9 -8.06 10.39 -3.42
C LEU A 9 -8.08 11.84 -3.89
N ASP A 10 -9.06 12.60 -3.47
CA ASP A 10 -9.02 14.05 -3.61
C ASP A 10 -8.09 14.70 -2.56
N SER A 11 -7.82 15.99 -2.73
CA SER A 11 -6.88 16.72 -1.87
C SER A 11 -7.31 16.76 -0.40
N ASN A 12 -8.61 16.89 -0.14
CA ASN A 12 -9.15 16.93 1.21
C ASN A 12 -9.05 15.58 1.92
N GLU A 13 -9.41 14.50 1.22
CA GLU A 13 -9.28 13.12 1.71
C GLU A 13 -7.83 12.77 2.03
N LEU A 14 -6.92 13.15 1.13
CA LEU A 14 -5.48 12.94 1.30
C LEU A 14 -4.95 13.70 2.52
N GLU A 15 -5.34 14.95 2.70
CA GLU A 15 -4.93 15.77 3.85
C GLU A 15 -5.43 15.20 5.17
N ILE A 16 -6.70 14.81 5.25
CA ILE A 16 -7.29 14.16 6.43
C ILE A 16 -6.52 12.89 6.77
N LEU A 17 -6.22 12.06 5.78
CA LEU A 17 -5.50 10.81 5.95
C LEU A 17 -4.09 11.06 6.49
N ARG A 18 -3.34 11.96 5.88
CA ARG A 18 -1.98 12.35 6.29
C ARG A 18 -1.92 12.91 7.71
N LYS A 19 -2.82 13.85 8.05
CA LYS A 19 -2.90 14.45 9.39
C LYS A 19 -3.14 13.41 10.47
N ASN A 20 -4.02 12.45 10.21
CA ASN A 20 -4.32 11.41 11.18
C ASN A 20 -3.18 10.39 11.30
N LEU A 21 -2.61 9.94 10.19
CA LEU A 21 -1.47 9.02 10.21
C LEU A 21 -0.23 9.63 10.90
N ALA A 22 -0.04 10.92 10.81
CA ALA A 22 1.06 11.61 11.50
C ALA A 22 0.92 11.60 13.04
N LYS A 23 -0.30 11.52 13.56
CA LYS A 23 -0.58 11.48 15.01
C LYS A 23 -0.42 10.10 15.63
N GLU A 24 -0.52 9.04 14.85
CA GLU A 24 -0.55 7.64 15.31
C GLU A 24 0.85 7.06 15.56
N LYS A 25 1.68 7.77 16.33
CA LYS A 25 3.08 7.36 16.57
C LYS A 25 3.19 6.03 17.31
N LEU A 26 2.22 5.69 18.16
CA LEU A 26 2.28 4.51 19.04
C LEU A 26 1.82 3.21 18.36
N PHE A 27 1.24 3.27 17.18
CA PHE A 27 0.67 2.12 16.49
C PHE A 27 1.50 1.64 15.29
N TRP A 28 2.71 2.14 15.15
CA TRP A 28 3.65 1.68 14.13
C TRP A 28 4.46 0.50 14.65
N GLU A 29 4.53 -0.54 13.86
CA GLU A 29 5.27 -1.76 14.12
C GLU A 29 6.20 -2.11 12.95
N ASP A 30 7.08 -3.10 13.14
CA ASP A 30 8.00 -3.56 12.09
C ASP A 30 7.21 -4.13 10.91
N GLY A 31 7.46 -3.59 9.71
CA GLY A 31 6.79 -4.00 8.48
C GLY A 31 7.10 -5.44 8.05
N LYS A 32 8.13 -6.06 8.59
CA LYS A 32 8.49 -7.46 8.30
C LYS A 32 7.39 -8.44 8.69
N GLN A 33 6.55 -8.09 9.68
CA GLN A 33 5.50 -8.97 10.19
C GLN A 33 4.46 -9.38 9.13
N THR A 34 4.29 -8.57 8.07
CA THR A 34 3.35 -8.88 6.99
C THR A 34 4.00 -9.31 5.69
N ALA A 35 5.32 -9.41 5.68
CA ALA A 35 6.06 -9.86 4.51
C ALA A 35 6.20 -11.38 4.49
N GLY A 36 6.15 -11.98 3.30
CA GLY A 36 6.56 -13.38 3.11
C GLY A 36 8.04 -13.56 3.47
N LYS A 37 8.46 -14.82 3.73
CA LYS A 37 9.79 -15.14 4.26
C LYS A 37 10.93 -14.41 3.51
N HIS A 38 10.98 -14.51 2.20
CA HIS A 38 12.05 -13.88 1.39
C HIS A 38 11.91 -12.34 1.34
N ALA A 39 10.69 -11.83 1.23
CA ALA A 39 10.45 -10.39 1.21
C ALA A 39 10.79 -9.71 2.55
N ALA A 40 10.67 -10.42 3.68
CA ALA A 40 11.03 -9.92 4.99
C ALA A 40 12.53 -9.63 5.14
N GLU A 41 13.39 -10.36 4.44
CA GLU A 41 14.84 -10.17 4.48
C GLU A 41 15.26 -8.81 3.90
N VAL A 42 14.52 -8.30 2.92
CA VAL A 42 14.81 -7.04 2.21
C VAL A 42 13.87 -5.91 2.62
N LYS A 43 12.96 -6.12 3.59
CA LYS A 43 12.01 -5.15 4.07
C LYS A 43 12.50 -4.47 5.35
N ASN A 44 12.67 -3.17 5.29
CA ASN A 44 12.97 -2.31 6.43
C ASN A 44 12.08 -1.07 6.36
N ASN A 45 10.88 -1.15 6.91
CA ASN A 45 9.95 -0.05 7.03
C ASN A 45 9.03 -0.28 8.23
N LEU A 46 8.20 0.70 8.53
CA LEU A 46 7.15 0.59 9.53
C LEU A 46 5.80 0.37 8.86
N GLN A 47 4.91 -0.29 9.56
CA GLN A 47 3.51 -0.42 9.18
C GLN A 47 2.58 -0.09 10.34
N LEU A 48 1.43 0.48 10.03
CA LEU A 48 0.39 0.73 11.03
C LEU A 48 -0.27 -0.61 11.41
N LYS A 49 -0.44 -0.86 12.69
CA LYS A 49 -1.17 -2.04 13.18
C LYS A 49 -2.56 -2.11 12.56
N ARG A 50 -2.91 -3.28 12.01
CA ARG A 50 -4.16 -3.47 11.27
C ARG A 50 -5.41 -3.42 12.14
N ASP A 51 -5.31 -3.78 13.40
CA ASP A 51 -6.41 -3.87 14.37
C ASP A 51 -6.80 -2.53 15.00
N THR A 52 -6.09 -1.44 14.67
CA THR A 52 -6.46 -0.10 15.15
C THR A 52 -7.74 0.41 14.46
N ALA A 53 -8.52 1.20 15.18
CA ALA A 53 -9.71 1.85 14.62
C ALA A 53 -9.37 2.73 13.40
N LEU A 54 -8.22 3.42 13.45
CA LEU A 54 -7.74 4.26 12.37
C LEU A 54 -7.41 3.45 11.12
N SER A 55 -6.67 2.35 11.29
CA SER A 55 -6.32 1.46 10.17
C SER A 55 -7.58 0.91 9.50
N ARG A 56 -8.55 0.42 10.28
CA ARG A 56 -9.82 -0.07 9.74
C ARG A 56 -10.60 1.01 9.00
N LYS A 57 -10.73 2.21 9.59
CA LYS A 57 -11.45 3.34 8.97
C LYS A 57 -10.86 3.71 7.61
N PHE A 58 -9.55 3.88 7.53
CA PHE A 58 -8.91 4.28 6.29
C PHE A 58 -8.81 3.14 5.27
N SER A 59 -8.68 1.90 5.71
CA SER A 59 -8.79 0.74 4.83
C SER A 59 -10.15 0.70 4.14
N GLN A 60 -11.23 0.91 4.87
CA GLN A 60 -12.58 0.97 4.30
C GLN A 60 -12.74 2.12 3.31
N LEU A 61 -12.17 3.30 3.59
CA LEU A 61 -12.17 4.42 2.65
C LEU A 61 -11.47 4.05 1.33
N ILE A 62 -10.25 3.52 1.40
CA ILE A 62 -9.48 3.12 0.21
C ILE A 62 -10.22 2.04 -0.59
N ILE A 63 -10.71 1.00 0.07
CA ILE A 63 -11.48 -0.08 -0.57
C ILE A 63 -12.72 0.48 -1.27
N LYS A 64 -13.47 1.34 -0.60
CA LYS A 64 -14.66 1.99 -1.19
C LYS A 64 -14.32 2.80 -2.42
N LYS A 65 -13.22 3.56 -2.40
CA LYS A 65 -12.74 4.35 -3.54
C LYS A 65 -12.32 3.47 -4.72
N ILE A 66 -11.61 2.40 -4.46
CA ILE A 66 -11.21 1.43 -5.50
C ILE A 66 -12.45 0.79 -6.15
N LEU A 67 -13.36 0.29 -5.33
CA LEU A 67 -14.58 -0.38 -5.83
C LEU A 67 -15.58 0.57 -6.46
N GLY A 68 -15.54 1.85 -6.14
CA GLY A 68 -16.37 2.89 -6.75
C GLY A 68 -15.78 3.50 -8.02
N ASN A 69 -14.56 3.15 -8.40
CA ASN A 69 -13.89 3.75 -9.55
C ASN A 69 -14.03 2.86 -10.79
N GLU A 70 -14.74 3.34 -11.80
CA GLU A 70 -15.04 2.56 -13.02
C GLU A 70 -13.78 2.23 -13.83
N LEU A 71 -12.78 3.12 -13.88
CA LEU A 71 -11.52 2.86 -14.57
C LEU A 71 -10.75 1.72 -13.90
N ILE A 72 -10.63 1.75 -12.57
CA ILE A 72 -9.96 0.69 -11.82
C ILE A 72 -10.73 -0.63 -11.94
N LYS A 73 -12.06 -0.57 -11.88
CA LYS A 73 -12.91 -1.76 -12.04
C LYS A 73 -12.74 -2.40 -13.41
N SER A 74 -12.74 -1.61 -14.48
CA SER A 74 -12.56 -2.13 -15.83
C SER A 74 -11.16 -2.67 -16.09
N PHE A 75 -10.13 -2.10 -15.45
CA PHE A 75 -8.75 -2.55 -15.58
C PHE A 75 -8.48 -3.83 -14.77
N ALA A 76 -8.89 -3.84 -13.50
CA ALA A 76 -8.49 -4.87 -12.53
C ALA A 76 -9.54 -5.97 -12.33
N LEU A 77 -10.80 -5.74 -12.71
CA LEU A 77 -11.95 -6.65 -12.50
C LEU A 77 -11.95 -7.26 -11.08
N PRO A 78 -11.89 -6.44 -10.01
CA PRO A 78 -11.64 -6.91 -8.67
C PRO A 78 -12.83 -7.73 -8.14
N LYS A 79 -12.60 -9.02 -7.89
CA LYS A 79 -13.56 -9.87 -7.19
C LYS A 79 -13.51 -9.63 -5.67
N LYS A 80 -12.32 -9.38 -5.14
CA LYS A 80 -12.08 -9.18 -3.71
C LYS A 80 -10.81 -8.35 -3.51
N ILE A 81 -10.83 -7.49 -2.50
CA ILE A 81 -9.63 -6.82 -2.00
C ILE A 81 -9.25 -7.47 -0.68
N HIS A 82 -8.06 -8.06 -0.60
CA HIS A 82 -7.60 -8.82 0.59
C HIS A 82 -7.24 -7.93 1.77
N GLY A 83 -7.15 -6.63 1.56
CA GLY A 83 -6.88 -5.64 2.59
C GLY A 83 -5.88 -4.59 2.14
N THR A 84 -5.65 -3.64 3.03
CA THR A 84 -4.67 -2.57 2.85
C THR A 84 -3.71 -2.55 4.02
N ILE A 85 -2.49 -2.08 3.77
CA ILE A 85 -1.46 -1.86 4.78
C ILE A 85 -0.97 -0.44 4.61
N PHE A 86 -0.99 0.36 5.69
CA PHE A 86 -0.37 1.68 5.70
C PHE A 86 1.09 1.51 6.10
N THR A 87 2.00 1.94 5.24
CA THR A 87 3.44 1.83 5.48
C THR A 87 4.08 3.20 5.61
N LYS A 88 5.15 3.26 6.37
CA LYS A 88 5.96 4.45 6.58
C LYS A 88 7.42 4.09 6.42
N SER A 89 8.10 4.85 5.57
CA SER A 89 9.54 4.78 5.42
C SER A 89 10.15 6.14 5.80
N THR A 90 11.26 6.11 6.51
CA THR A 90 12.07 7.27 6.85
C THR A 90 13.48 7.07 6.32
N LYS A 91 14.37 8.05 6.53
CA LYS A 91 15.77 7.99 6.08
C LYS A 91 16.43 6.66 6.48
N GLY A 92 17.05 6.00 5.51
CA GLY A 92 17.70 4.69 5.68
C GLY A 92 16.78 3.47 5.63
N MET A 93 15.46 3.67 5.59
CA MET A 93 14.50 2.58 5.39
C MET A 93 14.30 2.29 3.90
N LYS A 94 14.03 1.02 3.59
CA LYS A 94 13.78 0.56 2.22
C LYS A 94 12.95 -0.72 2.21
N TYR A 95 12.34 -0.98 1.10
CA TYR A 95 11.79 -2.29 0.76
C TYR A 95 12.47 -2.72 -0.55
N GLY A 96 13.38 -3.66 -0.45
CA GLY A 96 14.20 -4.10 -1.57
C GLY A 96 13.41 -4.92 -2.60
N ARG A 97 14.14 -5.36 -3.62
CA ARG A 97 13.56 -6.18 -4.69
C ARG A 97 12.92 -7.45 -4.12
N HIS A 98 11.68 -7.70 -4.48
CA HIS A 98 10.91 -8.87 -4.05
C HIS A 98 9.81 -9.16 -5.07
N VAL A 99 9.17 -10.30 -4.90
CA VAL A 99 7.94 -10.67 -5.60
C VAL A 99 6.81 -10.65 -4.57
N ASP A 100 5.69 -10.03 -4.94
CA ASP A 100 4.50 -10.03 -4.09
C ASP A 100 3.94 -11.44 -3.94
N ASN A 101 3.36 -11.72 -2.77
CA ASN A 101 2.81 -13.02 -2.49
C ASN A 101 1.52 -13.25 -3.31
N ALA A 102 1.53 -14.24 -4.18
CA ALA A 102 0.39 -14.59 -5.02
C ALA A 102 -0.77 -15.24 -4.24
N PHE A 103 -0.53 -15.71 -3.02
CA PHE A 103 -1.54 -16.35 -2.19
C PHE A 103 -1.61 -15.71 -0.81
N MET A 104 -2.79 -15.22 -0.47
CA MET A 104 -3.13 -14.72 0.86
C MET A 104 -3.93 -15.78 1.61
N SER A 105 -4.05 -15.68 2.93
CA SER A 105 -4.89 -16.58 3.73
C SER A 105 -6.35 -16.65 3.26
N SER A 106 -6.83 -15.63 2.59
CA SER A 106 -8.20 -15.49 2.10
C SER A 106 -8.37 -15.73 0.60
N GLY A 107 -7.32 -16.21 -0.10
CA GLY A 107 -7.36 -16.57 -1.53
C GLY A 107 -6.20 -16.03 -2.36
N ARG A 108 -6.27 -16.21 -3.67
CA ARG A 108 -5.26 -15.76 -4.63
C ARG A 108 -5.30 -14.24 -4.78
N ALA A 109 -4.12 -13.63 -4.88
CA ALA A 109 -3.91 -12.20 -5.19
C ALA A 109 -3.27 -12.08 -6.57
N ASP A 110 -4.01 -11.59 -7.54
CA ASP A 110 -3.56 -11.45 -8.94
C ASP A 110 -2.92 -10.09 -9.20
N LEU A 111 -3.35 -9.05 -8.47
CA LEU A 111 -2.88 -7.69 -8.62
C LEU A 111 -2.58 -7.09 -7.24
N SER A 112 -1.55 -6.28 -7.19
CA SER A 112 -1.27 -5.40 -6.05
C SER A 112 -1.49 -3.94 -6.44
N PHE A 113 -1.67 -3.09 -5.44
CA PHE A 113 -1.75 -1.66 -5.64
C PHE A 113 -0.94 -0.91 -4.57
N THR A 114 -0.43 0.24 -4.95
CA THR A 114 0.21 1.18 -4.04
C THR A 114 -0.45 2.54 -4.17
N VAL A 115 -0.85 3.13 -3.04
CA VAL A 115 -1.38 4.50 -2.99
C VAL A 115 -0.33 5.39 -2.31
N PHE A 116 0.29 6.27 -3.08
CA PHE A 116 1.23 7.25 -2.56
C PHE A 116 0.48 8.37 -1.85
N LEU A 117 0.77 8.57 -0.57
CA LEU A 117 0.10 9.57 0.27
C LEU A 117 0.87 10.89 0.36
N ASN A 118 2.12 10.93 -0.10
CA ASN A 118 2.95 12.12 -0.11
C ASN A 118 3.30 12.52 -1.54
N CYS A 119 3.40 13.84 -1.79
CA CYS A 119 3.94 14.33 -3.04
C CYS A 119 5.41 13.95 -3.16
N LYS A 120 5.84 13.56 -4.36
CA LYS A 120 7.23 13.22 -4.66
C LYS A 120 8.23 14.33 -4.32
N ASP A 121 7.79 15.59 -4.35
CA ASP A 121 8.63 16.74 -4.08
C ASP A 121 8.89 16.97 -2.58
N ASN A 122 8.23 16.20 -1.70
CA ASN A 122 8.35 16.31 -0.25
C ASN A 122 9.38 15.33 0.34
N TYR A 123 10.03 14.49 -0.48
CA TYR A 123 11.02 13.52 0.00
C TYR A 123 11.96 13.09 -1.13
N GLU A 124 13.13 12.60 -0.76
CA GLU A 124 14.10 12.02 -1.67
C GLU A 124 14.06 10.49 -1.61
N GLY A 125 14.24 9.84 -2.75
CA GLY A 125 14.19 8.37 -2.86
C GLY A 125 12.77 7.83 -2.80
N GLY A 126 12.62 6.57 -2.32
CA GLY A 126 11.32 5.91 -2.12
C GLY A 126 10.53 5.62 -3.40
N ALA A 127 11.17 5.64 -4.56
CA ALA A 127 10.54 5.28 -5.81
C ALA A 127 10.13 3.81 -5.82
N LEU A 128 8.94 3.52 -6.35
CA LEU A 128 8.52 2.18 -6.68
C LEU A 128 9.05 1.82 -8.06
N SER A 129 9.93 0.81 -8.12
CA SER A 129 10.44 0.25 -9.37
C SER A 129 9.70 -1.04 -9.69
N ILE A 130 9.17 -1.15 -10.89
CA ILE A 130 8.49 -2.36 -11.38
C ILE A 130 9.35 -2.92 -12.49
N GLU A 131 9.90 -4.12 -12.25
CA GLU A 131 10.68 -4.84 -13.26
C GLU A 131 9.75 -5.77 -14.05
N SER A 132 9.78 -5.67 -15.37
CA SER A 132 9.13 -6.64 -16.23
C SER A 132 10.13 -7.73 -16.60
N PHE A 133 9.75 -8.98 -16.38
CA PHE A 133 10.46 -10.09 -16.99
C PHE A 133 9.96 -10.22 -18.42
N ASN A 134 10.82 -9.96 -19.39
CA ASN A 134 10.57 -10.39 -20.77
C ASN A 134 10.68 -11.92 -20.78
N LEU A 135 9.53 -12.59 -20.84
CA LEU A 135 9.45 -14.02 -21.14
C LEU A 135 9.50 -14.21 -22.65
#